data_874270e6ff87da9c00109c5ddfe672f0
#
_entry.id   874270e6ff87da9c00109c5ddfe672f0
#
_cell.length_a   1.000
_cell.length_b   1.000
_cell.length_c   1.000
_cell.angle_alpha   90.00
_cell.angle_beta   90.00
_cell.angle_gamma   90.00
#
_symmetry.space_group_name_H-M   'P 1'
#
loop_
_entity.id
_entity.type
_entity.pdbx_description
1 polymer ?
#
loop_
_entity_poly.entity_id
_entity_poly.type
_entity_poly.pdbx_seq_one_letter_code
_entity_poly.pdbx_strand_id
1 'polypeptide(L)'
;MKSDSARDIFDDSSEFWARDEPRILSDWTARPFLLEWCLPVEGKRVLDLGCGEGYFTRQIARHGSQEMRGIDISQAMIERARQNEVEEVLGIQYSVGCVTEFSSEVDSQFDLITAVFVYNYLTIEQMKTSMALIYQSLTEGGQFIFSLPHPIHPFLSGNDSRFHFKRSGGWFSGKDNIFEGTIAMKEGKTVAVRCVHKIFEDVFDALREAGFRKFPELKELTVTEELLQQDPKFFGPLRDLPLHIAIRVER
;
A
#
# COMPACT_ATOMS: atom_id res chain seq x y z
N MET A 1 12.08 19.20 15.99
CA MET A 1 11.78 17.76 15.96
C MET A 1 12.25 17.25 14.61
N LYS A 2 13.18 16.30 14.55
CA LYS A 2 13.52 15.64 13.29
C LYS A 2 12.25 14.93 12.80
N SER A 3 11.83 15.17 11.58
CA SER A 3 10.79 14.36 10.95
C SER A 3 11.43 13.00 10.73
N ASP A 4 11.04 12.00 11.52
CA ASP A 4 11.48 10.64 11.30
C ASP A 4 11.14 10.26 9.88
N SER A 5 12.11 9.75 9.14
CA SER A 5 11.88 9.31 7.77
C SER A 5 10.94 8.10 7.78
N ALA A 6 10.30 7.76 6.66
CA ALA A 6 9.50 6.53 6.58
C ALA A 6 10.35 5.30 6.95
N ARG A 7 11.64 5.31 6.59
CA ARG A 7 12.61 4.27 6.97
C ARG A 7 12.68 4.09 8.49
N ASP A 8 12.91 5.19 9.25
CA ASP A 8 13.09 5.12 10.70
C ASP A 8 11.83 4.56 11.38
N ILE A 9 10.63 4.97 10.92
CA ILE A 9 9.35 4.48 11.44
C ILE A 9 9.22 2.97 11.27
N PHE A 10 9.58 2.44 10.10
CA PHE A 10 9.44 1.02 9.80
C PHE A 10 10.56 0.17 10.37
N ASP A 11 11.79 0.68 10.48
CA ASP A 11 12.89 -0.01 11.16
C ASP A 11 12.56 -0.18 12.66
N ASP A 12 12.10 0.89 13.34
CA ASP A 12 11.77 0.87 14.76
C ASP A 12 10.52 0.04 15.08
N SER A 13 9.57 -0.07 14.15
CA SER A 13 8.29 -0.76 14.35
C SER A 13 8.17 -2.10 13.62
N SER A 14 9.24 -2.62 13.06
CA SER A 14 9.21 -3.83 12.21
C SER A 14 8.55 -5.05 12.89
N GLU A 15 8.69 -5.19 14.23
CA GLU A 15 8.03 -6.26 14.98
C GLU A 15 6.51 -6.16 14.99
N PHE A 16 5.95 -4.95 14.95
CA PHE A 16 4.49 -4.75 14.91
C PHE A 16 3.90 -5.13 13.56
N TRP A 17 4.67 -4.99 12.49
CA TRP A 17 4.22 -5.27 11.14
C TRP A 17 4.38 -6.73 10.72
N ALA A 18 5.23 -7.49 11.43
CA ALA A 18 5.42 -8.91 11.16
C ALA A 18 4.14 -9.71 11.42
N ARG A 19 3.64 -10.41 10.39
CA ARG A 19 2.41 -11.21 10.47
C ARG A 19 2.32 -12.26 9.39
N ASP A 20 1.73 -13.38 9.73
CA ASP A 20 1.34 -14.45 8.81
C ASP A 20 -0.19 -14.52 8.63
N GLU A 21 -0.92 -13.92 9.56
CA GLU A 21 -2.37 -13.83 9.55
C GLU A 21 -2.84 -12.37 9.57
N PRO A 22 -4.09 -12.08 9.16
CA PRO A 22 -4.66 -10.73 9.22
C PRO A 22 -4.65 -10.17 10.64
N ARG A 23 -4.06 -8.98 10.84
CA ARG A 23 -3.94 -8.31 12.15
C ARG A 23 -4.36 -6.85 12.15
N ILE A 24 -4.13 -6.13 11.05
CA ILE A 24 -4.49 -4.72 10.92
C ILE A 24 -5.72 -4.56 10.03
N LEU A 25 -6.46 -3.49 10.21
CA LEU A 25 -7.73 -3.24 9.53
C LEU A 25 -7.66 -3.50 8.01
N SER A 26 -6.62 -3.01 7.34
CA SER A 26 -6.46 -3.17 5.90
C SER A 26 -6.25 -4.62 5.42
N ASP A 27 -5.92 -5.55 6.31
CA ASP A 27 -5.79 -6.96 5.95
C ASP A 27 -7.15 -7.61 5.66
N TRP A 28 -8.24 -7.01 6.19
CA TRP A 28 -9.62 -7.43 5.90
C TRP A 28 -10.32 -6.53 4.90
N THR A 29 -10.06 -5.21 4.97
CA THR A 29 -10.84 -4.22 4.22
C THR A 29 -10.23 -3.78 2.90
N ALA A 30 -8.98 -4.15 2.61
CA ALA A 30 -8.32 -3.74 1.36
C ALA A 30 -7.54 -4.87 0.68
N ARG A 31 -6.64 -5.58 1.39
CA ARG A 31 -5.75 -6.56 0.77
C ARG A 31 -6.44 -7.72 0.06
N PRO A 32 -7.55 -8.30 0.57
CA PRO A 32 -8.25 -9.35 -0.16
C PRO A 32 -8.76 -8.89 -1.52
N PHE A 33 -9.33 -7.68 -1.58
CA PHE A 33 -9.78 -7.07 -2.83
C PHE A 33 -8.62 -6.77 -3.78
N LEU A 34 -7.50 -6.23 -3.27
CA LEU A 34 -6.32 -5.97 -4.08
C LEU A 34 -5.70 -7.27 -4.63
N LEU A 35 -5.69 -8.35 -3.85
CA LEU A 35 -5.23 -9.65 -4.31
C LEU A 35 -6.10 -10.17 -5.46
N GLU A 36 -7.42 -10.07 -5.34
CA GLU A 36 -8.34 -10.41 -6.43
C GLU A 36 -8.04 -9.63 -7.71
N TRP A 37 -7.72 -8.34 -7.59
CA TRP A 37 -7.35 -7.53 -8.74
C TRP A 37 -6.00 -7.91 -9.36
N CYS A 38 -5.07 -8.46 -8.59
CA CYS A 38 -3.78 -8.92 -9.09
C CYS A 38 -3.92 -10.19 -9.94
N LEU A 39 -4.95 -11.00 -9.70
CA LEU A 39 -5.09 -12.32 -10.32
C LEU A 39 -5.71 -12.26 -11.74
N PRO A 40 -5.35 -13.19 -12.64
CA PRO A 40 -4.33 -14.23 -12.48
C PRO A 40 -2.90 -13.71 -12.65
N VAL A 41 -1.94 -14.29 -11.92
CA VAL A 41 -0.50 -13.93 -12.00
C VAL A 41 0.38 -15.05 -12.56
N GLU A 42 -0.18 -16.18 -12.94
CA GLU A 42 0.56 -17.29 -13.56
C GLU A 42 1.33 -16.80 -14.78
N GLY A 43 2.63 -17.12 -14.78
CA GLY A 43 3.52 -16.73 -15.87
C GLY A 43 3.88 -15.24 -15.92
N LYS A 44 3.41 -14.43 -14.98
CA LYS A 44 3.69 -12.99 -14.92
C LYS A 44 4.93 -12.68 -14.08
N ARG A 45 5.58 -11.61 -14.45
CA ARG A 45 6.65 -10.96 -13.69
C ARG A 45 6.04 -9.86 -12.85
N VAL A 46 6.17 -9.97 -11.53
CA VAL A 46 5.50 -9.11 -10.56
C VAL A 46 6.51 -8.38 -9.69
N LEU A 47 6.30 -7.08 -9.48
CA LEU A 47 7.05 -6.24 -8.55
C LEU A 47 6.12 -5.67 -7.50
N ASP A 48 6.43 -5.89 -6.22
CA ASP A 48 5.73 -5.28 -5.08
C ASP A 48 6.60 -4.20 -4.44
N LEU A 49 6.20 -2.94 -4.60
CA LEU A 49 6.88 -1.77 -4.09
C LEU A 49 6.36 -1.41 -2.70
N GLY A 50 7.28 -1.21 -1.73
CA GLY A 50 6.93 -1.07 -0.33
C GLY A 50 6.37 -2.37 0.24
N CYS A 51 7.02 -3.48 -0.06
CA CYS A 51 6.56 -4.83 0.26
C CYS A 51 6.54 -5.12 1.77
N GLY A 52 7.20 -4.29 2.59
CA GLY A 52 7.36 -4.51 4.02
C GLY A 52 8.04 -5.85 4.30
N GLU A 53 7.49 -6.60 5.26
CA GLU A 53 7.96 -7.97 5.61
C GLU A 53 7.44 -9.05 4.65
N GLY A 54 6.87 -8.67 3.51
CA GLY A 54 6.46 -9.57 2.45
C GLY A 54 5.06 -10.18 2.61
N TYR A 55 4.22 -9.71 3.53
CA TYR A 55 2.90 -10.30 3.77
C TYR A 55 2.03 -10.36 2.51
N PHE A 56 1.89 -9.25 1.79
CA PHE A 56 1.09 -9.21 0.56
C PHE A 56 1.83 -9.85 -0.62
N THR A 57 3.14 -9.67 -0.69
CA THR A 57 4.02 -10.27 -1.69
C THR A 57 3.90 -11.80 -1.71
N ARG A 58 3.92 -12.44 -0.52
CA ARG A 58 3.73 -13.90 -0.39
C ARG A 58 2.34 -14.34 -0.85
N GLN A 59 1.29 -13.55 -0.54
CA GLN A 59 -0.06 -13.87 -1.01
C GLN A 59 -0.14 -13.92 -2.53
N ILE A 60 0.49 -12.96 -3.22
CA ILE A 60 0.54 -12.97 -4.69
C ILE A 60 1.38 -14.16 -5.19
N ALA A 61 2.57 -14.40 -4.63
CA ALA A 61 3.50 -15.45 -5.07
C ALA A 61 2.89 -16.86 -5.01
N ARG A 62 2.05 -17.15 -4.00
CA ARG A 62 1.33 -18.44 -3.87
C ARG A 62 0.43 -18.77 -5.06
N HIS A 63 0.10 -17.78 -5.90
CA HIS A 63 -0.68 -17.96 -7.12
C HIS A 63 0.16 -18.21 -8.39
N GLY A 64 1.47 -18.47 -8.23
CA GLY A 64 2.31 -19.02 -9.31
C GLY A 64 2.85 -17.97 -10.30
N SER A 65 3.25 -16.80 -9.84
CA SER A 65 4.00 -15.84 -10.65
C SER A 65 5.30 -16.44 -11.19
N GLN A 66 5.70 -16.08 -12.40
CA GLN A 66 6.96 -16.53 -13.00
C GLN A 66 8.17 -15.93 -12.26
N GLU A 67 8.05 -14.67 -11.89
CA GLU A 67 9.05 -13.93 -11.12
C GLU A 67 8.31 -13.04 -10.12
N MET A 68 8.77 -13.04 -8.88
CA MET A 68 8.24 -12.16 -7.85
C MET A 68 9.37 -11.41 -7.16
N ARG A 69 9.29 -10.08 -7.19
CA ARG A 69 10.24 -9.20 -6.49
C ARG A 69 9.52 -8.32 -5.48
N GLY A 70 10.15 -8.12 -4.33
CA GLY A 70 9.71 -7.18 -3.32
C GLY A 70 10.81 -6.15 -3.01
N ILE A 71 10.44 -4.86 -2.99
CA ILE A 71 11.35 -3.77 -2.63
C ILE A 71 10.74 -2.99 -1.47
N ASP A 72 11.53 -2.73 -0.43
CA ASP A 72 11.17 -1.85 0.68
C ASP A 72 12.34 -0.99 1.11
N ILE A 73 12.06 0.19 1.65
CA ILE A 73 13.10 1.13 2.12
C ILE A 73 13.72 0.70 3.45
N SER A 74 13.00 -0.11 4.24
CA SER A 74 13.43 -0.58 5.56
C SER A 74 14.26 -1.84 5.44
N GLN A 75 15.50 -1.76 5.94
CA GLN A 75 16.38 -2.91 6.04
C GLN A 75 15.78 -3.99 6.95
N ALA A 76 15.20 -3.59 8.09
CA ALA A 76 14.61 -4.52 9.06
C ALA A 76 13.41 -5.28 8.47
N MET A 77 12.59 -4.62 7.65
CA MET A 77 11.49 -5.26 6.95
C MET A 77 11.98 -6.30 5.94
N ILE A 78 12.98 -5.95 5.14
CA ILE A 78 13.55 -6.87 4.14
C ILE A 78 14.25 -8.08 4.79
N GLU A 79 14.90 -7.91 5.93
CA GLU A 79 15.48 -9.02 6.68
C GLU A 79 14.38 -10.00 7.14
N ARG A 80 13.27 -9.50 7.64
CA ARG A 80 12.10 -10.34 8.00
C ARG A 80 11.49 -11.01 6.77
N ALA A 81 11.32 -10.29 5.67
CA ALA A 81 10.80 -10.86 4.43
C ALA A 81 11.67 -12.03 3.93
N ARG A 82 13.00 -11.90 4.03
CA ARG A 82 13.93 -12.96 3.68
C ARG A 82 13.88 -14.14 4.67
N GLN A 83 13.67 -13.89 5.96
CA GLN A 83 13.47 -14.96 6.94
C GLN A 83 12.20 -15.75 6.63
N ASN A 84 11.10 -15.07 6.34
CA ASN A 84 9.86 -15.73 5.95
C ASN A 84 10.00 -16.53 4.65
N GLU A 85 10.81 -16.05 3.69
CA GLU A 85 11.11 -16.80 2.45
C GLU A 85 11.94 -18.07 2.70
N VAL A 86 12.75 -18.11 3.76
CA VAL A 86 13.45 -19.34 4.17
C VAL A 86 12.47 -20.36 4.77
N GLU A 87 11.44 -19.91 5.49
CA GLU A 87 10.42 -20.77 6.09
C GLU A 87 9.41 -21.27 5.07
N GLU A 88 9.02 -20.42 4.12
CA GLU A 88 8.13 -20.74 3.02
C GLU A 88 8.77 -20.33 1.70
N VAL A 89 9.42 -21.27 1.00
CA VAL A 89 10.16 -21.01 -0.23
C VAL A 89 9.19 -20.80 -1.40
N LEU A 90 8.97 -19.54 -1.76
CA LEU A 90 8.09 -19.13 -2.87
C LEU A 90 8.88 -18.57 -4.07
N GLY A 91 10.20 -18.48 -3.97
CA GLY A 91 11.07 -17.94 -5.01
C GLY A 91 11.08 -16.41 -5.09
N ILE A 92 10.70 -15.72 -4.01
CA ILE A 92 10.61 -14.26 -3.97
C ILE A 92 12.00 -13.63 -3.76
N GLN A 93 12.32 -12.64 -4.57
CA GLN A 93 13.55 -11.86 -4.43
C GLN A 93 13.26 -10.56 -3.68
N TYR A 94 13.81 -10.41 -2.48
CA TYR A 94 13.66 -9.20 -1.67
C TYR A 94 14.91 -8.33 -1.68
N SER A 95 14.74 -7.02 -1.91
CA SER A 95 15.83 -6.04 -1.89
C SER A 95 15.46 -4.76 -1.16
N VAL A 96 16.45 -4.14 -0.52
CA VAL A 96 16.29 -2.80 0.05
C VAL A 96 16.39 -1.78 -1.07
N GLY A 97 15.41 -0.88 -1.15
CA GLY A 97 15.38 0.16 -2.17
C GLY A 97 14.30 1.19 -1.93
N CYS A 98 14.47 2.36 -2.53
CA CYS A 98 13.50 3.44 -2.46
C CYS A 98 12.58 3.40 -3.69
N VAL A 99 11.28 3.53 -3.47
CA VAL A 99 10.28 3.53 -4.56
C VAL A 99 10.40 4.73 -5.50
N THR A 100 11.17 5.75 -5.13
CA THR A 100 11.48 6.92 -5.97
C THR A 100 12.81 6.80 -6.72
N GLU A 101 13.56 5.70 -6.50
CA GLU A 101 14.92 5.53 -7.02
C GLU A 101 15.16 4.11 -7.55
N PHE A 102 14.16 3.22 -7.46
CA PHE A 102 14.35 1.88 -8.00
C PHE A 102 14.63 2.02 -9.50
N SER A 103 15.84 1.63 -9.90
CA SER A 103 16.16 1.65 -11.31
C SER A 103 15.68 0.36 -11.95
N SER A 104 15.20 0.49 -13.18
CA SER A 104 15.01 -0.62 -14.09
C SER A 104 16.38 -1.12 -14.62
N GLU A 105 17.43 -1.08 -13.79
CA GLU A 105 18.79 -1.54 -14.14
C GLU A 105 18.86 -2.99 -14.58
N VAL A 106 17.74 -3.62 -14.57
CA VAL A 106 17.59 -4.93 -15.14
C VAL A 106 16.72 -4.76 -16.38
N ASP A 107 17.08 -5.37 -17.47
CA ASP A 107 16.28 -5.59 -18.69
C ASP A 107 14.91 -6.25 -18.43
N SER A 108 14.33 -6.01 -17.26
CA SER A 108 13.13 -6.66 -16.79
C SER A 108 11.99 -5.65 -16.66
N GLN A 109 11.11 -5.69 -17.63
CA GLN A 109 9.79 -5.09 -17.50
C GLN A 109 8.87 -6.06 -16.74
N PHE A 110 7.91 -5.50 -15.99
CA PHE A 110 6.96 -6.26 -15.18
C PHE A 110 5.58 -6.22 -15.81
N ASP A 111 4.84 -7.33 -15.70
CA ASP A 111 3.47 -7.42 -16.16
C ASP A 111 2.50 -6.87 -15.13
N LEU A 112 2.93 -6.86 -13.85
CA LEU A 112 2.19 -6.31 -12.74
C LEU A 112 3.14 -5.61 -11.77
N ILE A 113 2.81 -4.38 -11.40
CA ILE A 113 3.47 -3.68 -10.28
C ILE A 113 2.41 -3.33 -9.25
N THR A 114 2.71 -3.60 -7.97
CA THR A 114 1.84 -3.25 -6.84
C THR A 114 2.52 -2.23 -5.93
N ALA A 115 1.72 -1.35 -5.29
CA ALA A 115 2.18 -0.43 -4.25
C ALA A 115 1.07 -0.25 -3.20
N VAL A 116 1.02 -1.16 -2.22
CA VAL A 116 -0.07 -1.25 -1.25
C VAL A 116 0.23 -0.41 -0.01
N PHE A 117 -0.46 0.71 0.16
CA PHE A 117 -0.26 1.68 1.25
C PHE A 117 1.15 2.30 1.29
N VAL A 118 1.73 2.57 0.14
CA VAL A 118 3.05 3.22 0.00
C VAL A 118 2.89 4.75 -0.12
N TYR A 119 2.01 5.18 -1.01
CA TYR A 119 1.89 6.60 -1.37
C TYR A 119 1.38 7.50 -0.24
N ASN A 120 0.80 6.93 0.79
CA ASN A 120 0.46 7.69 2.00
C ASN A 120 1.70 8.18 2.79
N TYR A 121 2.90 7.70 2.48
CA TYR A 121 4.15 8.17 3.09
C TYR A 121 4.94 9.14 2.23
N LEU A 122 4.57 9.30 0.97
CA LEU A 122 5.29 10.11 -0.01
C LEU A 122 4.64 11.49 -0.19
N THR A 123 5.44 12.51 -0.48
CA THR A 123 4.93 13.77 -0.98
C THR A 123 4.33 13.61 -2.38
N ILE A 124 3.62 14.62 -2.87
CA ILE A 124 3.04 14.60 -4.23
C ILE A 124 4.15 14.45 -5.27
N GLU A 125 5.27 15.16 -5.13
CA GLU A 125 6.40 15.07 -6.05
C GLU A 125 7.10 13.69 -6.01
N GLN A 126 7.25 13.12 -4.83
CA GLN A 126 7.79 11.77 -4.69
C GLN A 126 6.85 10.72 -5.33
N MET A 127 5.54 10.88 -5.17
CA MET A 127 4.54 10.03 -5.83
C MET A 127 4.64 10.13 -7.36
N LYS A 128 4.76 11.34 -7.92
CA LYS A 128 4.95 11.56 -9.36
C LYS A 128 6.22 10.87 -9.88
N THR A 129 7.33 11.05 -9.17
CA THR A 129 8.61 10.40 -9.51
C THR A 129 8.47 8.88 -9.53
N SER A 130 7.88 8.32 -8.48
CA SER A 130 7.65 6.87 -8.40
C SER A 130 6.75 6.36 -9.53
N MET A 131 5.64 7.04 -9.82
CA MET A 131 4.71 6.63 -10.87
C MET A 131 5.34 6.71 -12.28
N ALA A 132 6.24 7.68 -12.52
CA ALA A 132 6.99 7.76 -13.77
C ALA A 132 7.94 6.56 -13.95
N LEU A 133 8.64 6.15 -12.89
CA LEU A 133 9.49 4.96 -12.91
C LEU A 133 8.65 3.68 -13.12
N ILE A 134 7.50 3.58 -12.46
CA ILE A 134 6.57 2.44 -12.64
C ILE A 134 6.11 2.33 -14.09
N TYR A 135 5.68 3.44 -14.68
CA TYR A 135 5.26 3.45 -16.08
C TYR A 135 6.36 2.93 -17.02
N GLN A 136 7.61 3.34 -16.79
CA GLN A 136 8.76 2.87 -17.56
C GLN A 136 9.06 1.39 -17.37
N SER A 137 8.82 0.87 -16.15
CA SER A 137 9.12 -0.51 -15.75
C SER A 137 8.01 -1.52 -16.09
N LEU A 138 6.83 -1.07 -16.50
CA LEU A 138 5.76 -1.95 -16.95
C LEU A 138 5.97 -2.39 -18.40
N THR A 139 5.56 -3.61 -18.73
CA THR A 139 5.35 -4.06 -20.11
C THR A 139 4.22 -3.28 -20.78
N GLU A 140 4.14 -3.28 -22.11
CA GLU A 140 2.94 -2.82 -22.81
C GLU A 140 1.74 -3.69 -22.40
N GLY A 141 0.65 -3.08 -21.95
CA GLY A 141 -0.49 -3.79 -21.37
C GLY A 141 -0.29 -4.27 -19.92
N GLY A 142 0.87 -4.01 -19.34
CA GLY A 142 1.14 -4.28 -17.92
C GLY A 142 0.30 -3.39 -17.00
N GLN A 143 0.02 -3.88 -15.80
CA GLN A 143 -0.89 -3.25 -14.85
C GLN A 143 -0.16 -2.68 -13.64
N PHE A 144 -0.59 -1.51 -13.20
CA PHE A 144 -0.22 -0.91 -11.92
C PHE A 144 -1.43 -0.91 -10.98
N ILE A 145 -1.28 -1.54 -9.80
CA ILE A 145 -2.31 -1.63 -8.77
C ILE A 145 -1.77 -1.03 -7.47
N PHE A 146 -2.48 -0.07 -6.90
CA PHE A 146 -2.06 0.55 -5.65
C PHE A 146 -3.22 0.95 -4.77
N SER A 147 -2.93 1.22 -3.51
CA SER A 147 -3.92 1.66 -2.54
C SER A 147 -3.40 2.76 -1.63
N LEU A 148 -4.35 3.53 -1.11
CA LEU A 148 -4.14 4.59 -0.11
C LEU A 148 -5.26 4.55 0.94
N PRO A 149 -5.05 5.10 2.14
CA PRO A 149 -6.15 5.55 2.98
C PRO A 149 -7.05 6.51 2.19
N HIS A 150 -8.35 6.41 2.40
CA HIS A 150 -9.28 7.28 1.67
C HIS A 150 -9.03 8.76 2.01
N PRO A 151 -8.83 9.65 1.04
CA PRO A 151 -8.42 11.04 1.30
C PRO A 151 -9.41 11.82 2.15
N ILE A 152 -10.71 11.51 2.06
CA ILE A 152 -11.76 12.21 2.82
C ILE A 152 -11.84 11.75 4.27
N HIS A 153 -11.33 10.54 4.58
CA HIS A 153 -11.50 9.94 5.90
C HIS A 153 -11.10 10.87 7.06
N PRO A 154 -9.95 11.58 7.02
CA PRO A 154 -9.58 12.52 8.09
C PRO A 154 -10.52 13.71 8.26
N PHE A 155 -11.41 13.96 7.29
CA PHE A 155 -12.33 15.10 7.29
C PHE A 155 -13.74 14.73 7.73
N LEU A 156 -14.02 13.43 7.91
CA LEU A 156 -15.30 12.98 8.42
C LEU A 156 -15.39 13.26 9.93
N SER A 157 -16.59 13.58 10.39
CA SER A 157 -16.89 13.72 11.81
C SER A 157 -17.09 12.35 12.45
N GLY A 158 -16.43 12.10 13.55
CA GLY A 158 -16.51 10.86 14.31
C GLY A 158 -15.13 10.22 14.44
N ASN A 159 -14.51 10.40 15.60
CA ASN A 159 -13.21 9.82 15.89
C ASN A 159 -13.39 8.40 16.41
N ASP A 160 -13.40 7.42 15.51
CA ASP A 160 -13.16 6.06 15.96
C ASP A 160 -11.65 5.81 16.05
N SER A 161 -11.18 5.34 17.19
CA SER A 161 -9.76 5.08 17.46
C SER A 161 -9.18 3.94 16.62
N ARG A 162 -10.02 3.17 15.88
CA ARG A 162 -9.57 2.03 15.08
C ARG A 162 -8.91 2.44 13.77
N PHE A 163 -9.33 3.59 13.22
CA PHE A 163 -8.75 4.16 12.03
C PHE A 163 -8.91 5.68 12.10
N HIS A 164 -7.89 6.36 12.58
CA HIS A 164 -7.96 7.79 12.87
C HIS A 164 -6.76 8.55 12.32
N PHE A 165 -7.01 9.73 11.75
CA PHE A 165 -5.97 10.68 11.37
C PHE A 165 -6.31 12.07 11.89
N LYS A 166 -5.36 12.68 12.59
CA LYS A 166 -5.45 14.07 13.04
C LYS A 166 -5.06 14.99 11.89
N ARG A 167 -5.99 15.81 11.45
CA ARG A 167 -5.77 16.77 10.36
C ARG A 167 -4.70 17.81 10.72
N SER A 168 -3.85 18.11 9.74
CA SER A 168 -2.88 19.21 9.74
C SER A 168 -3.16 20.12 8.52
N GLY A 169 -4.33 20.77 8.51
CA GLY A 169 -4.81 21.64 7.44
C GLY A 169 -6.19 21.27 6.90
N GLY A 170 -6.67 22.01 5.93
CA GLY A 170 -7.93 21.75 5.21
C GLY A 170 -7.73 20.83 4.02
N TRP A 171 -8.82 20.55 3.29
CA TRP A 171 -8.81 19.67 2.12
C TRP A 171 -7.79 20.09 1.05
N PHE A 172 -7.73 21.36 0.69
CA PHE A 172 -6.76 21.90 -0.27
C PHE A 172 -5.48 22.43 0.41
N SER A 173 -5.62 23.19 1.51
CA SER A 173 -4.49 23.79 2.21
C SER A 173 -3.63 22.81 3.00
N GLY A 174 -4.11 21.58 3.18
CA GLY A 174 -3.38 20.50 3.83
C GLY A 174 -2.60 19.59 2.88
N LYS A 175 -2.61 19.85 1.57
CA LYS A 175 -1.84 19.05 0.60
C LYS A 175 -0.36 19.03 0.99
N ASP A 176 0.24 17.83 0.93
CA ASP A 176 1.60 17.52 1.39
C ASP A 176 1.86 17.68 2.90
N ASN A 177 0.87 18.09 3.69
CA ASN A 177 1.02 18.07 5.13
C ASN A 177 0.93 16.63 5.67
N ILE A 178 1.69 16.36 6.74
CA ILE A 178 1.62 15.09 7.46
C ILE A 178 0.43 15.11 8.42
N PHE A 179 -0.46 14.16 8.25
CA PHE A 179 -1.55 13.85 9.16
C PHE A 179 -1.13 12.64 10.01
N GLU A 180 -0.89 12.86 11.29
CA GLU A 180 -0.60 11.78 12.23
C GLU A 180 -1.86 10.96 12.52
N GLY A 181 -1.71 9.66 12.68
CA GLY A 181 -2.86 8.79 12.90
C GLY A 181 -2.54 7.53 13.68
N THR A 182 -3.57 6.74 13.89
CA THR A 182 -3.48 5.42 14.53
C THR A 182 -4.35 4.42 13.77
N ILE A 183 -3.87 3.19 13.70
CA ILE A 183 -4.62 2.04 13.18
C ILE A 183 -4.75 1.01 14.31
N ALA A 184 -5.97 0.52 14.55
CA ALA A 184 -6.20 -0.56 15.49
C ALA A 184 -5.82 -1.92 14.91
N MET A 185 -5.20 -2.72 15.73
CA MET A 185 -5.06 -4.15 15.55
C MET A 185 -6.26 -4.89 16.18
N LYS A 186 -6.54 -6.08 15.70
CA LYS A 186 -7.65 -6.90 16.19
C LYS A 186 -7.51 -7.23 17.69
N GLU A 187 -6.28 -7.37 18.18
CA GLU A 187 -5.97 -7.63 19.59
C GLU A 187 -6.16 -6.39 20.50
N GLY A 188 -6.68 -5.28 19.98
CA GLY A 188 -6.95 -4.06 20.74
C GLY A 188 -5.75 -3.12 20.92
N LYS A 189 -4.58 -3.47 20.34
CA LYS A 189 -3.43 -2.56 20.25
C LYS A 189 -3.63 -1.55 19.13
N THR A 190 -2.98 -0.40 19.23
CA THR A 190 -2.94 0.61 18.16
C THR A 190 -1.51 0.81 17.68
N VAL A 191 -1.35 1.03 16.38
CA VAL A 191 -0.07 1.38 15.76
C VAL A 191 -0.15 2.82 15.30
N ALA A 192 0.86 3.61 15.64
CA ALA A 192 1.02 4.95 15.12
C ALA A 192 1.36 4.90 13.64
N VAL A 193 0.66 5.70 12.86
CA VAL A 193 0.87 5.84 11.41
C VAL A 193 0.85 7.30 11.05
N ARG A 194 1.30 7.61 9.84
CA ARG A 194 1.14 8.95 9.27
C ARG A 194 0.65 8.85 7.83
N CYS A 195 -0.01 9.88 7.38
CA CYS A 195 -0.42 10.02 6.01
C CYS A 195 -0.05 11.43 5.51
N VAL A 196 0.69 11.51 4.43
CA VAL A 196 0.90 12.75 3.69
C VAL A 196 -0.36 12.98 2.87
N HIS A 197 -1.10 14.05 3.20
CA HIS A 197 -2.42 14.28 2.60
C HIS A 197 -2.31 14.63 1.11
N LYS A 198 -3.12 13.94 0.32
CA LYS A 198 -3.33 14.15 -1.12
C LYS A 198 -4.81 14.08 -1.42
N ILE A 199 -5.25 14.80 -2.42
CA ILE A 199 -6.61 14.69 -2.95
C ILE A 199 -6.61 13.85 -4.23
N PHE A 200 -7.78 13.46 -4.72
CA PHE A 200 -7.90 12.65 -5.93
C PHE A 200 -7.24 13.28 -7.16
N GLU A 201 -7.36 14.61 -7.31
CA GLU A 201 -6.71 15.34 -8.39
C GLU A 201 -5.19 15.07 -8.42
N ASP A 202 -4.51 15.13 -7.27
CA ASP A 202 -3.06 14.90 -7.19
C ASP A 202 -2.68 13.49 -7.66
N VAL A 203 -3.51 12.50 -7.32
CA VAL A 203 -3.28 11.09 -7.69
C VAL A 203 -3.48 10.89 -9.19
N PHE A 204 -4.57 11.41 -9.75
CA PHE A 204 -4.84 11.26 -11.18
C PHE A 204 -3.91 12.08 -12.06
N ASP A 205 -3.51 13.27 -11.61
CA ASP A 205 -2.50 14.06 -12.29
C ASP A 205 -1.15 13.36 -12.32
N ALA A 206 -0.73 12.73 -11.20
CA ALA A 206 0.50 11.96 -11.15
C ALA A 206 0.48 10.77 -12.14
N LEU A 207 -0.61 10.04 -12.26
CA LEU A 207 -0.77 8.98 -13.25
C LEU A 207 -0.66 9.53 -14.68
N ARG A 208 -1.37 10.62 -14.97
CA ARG A 208 -1.37 11.26 -16.29
C ARG A 208 0.02 11.78 -16.67
N GLU A 209 0.72 12.43 -15.74
CA GLU A 209 2.07 12.96 -15.94
C GLU A 209 3.10 11.83 -16.12
N ALA A 210 2.94 10.70 -15.44
CA ALA A 210 3.77 9.51 -15.60
C ALA A 210 3.67 8.87 -17.00
N GLY A 211 2.56 9.09 -17.71
CA GLY A 211 2.36 8.56 -19.06
C GLY A 211 1.13 7.66 -19.21
N PHE A 212 0.44 7.30 -18.15
CA PHE A 212 -0.79 6.50 -18.25
C PHE A 212 -1.87 7.26 -19.01
N ARG A 213 -2.48 6.60 -20.02
CA ARG A 213 -3.50 7.20 -20.90
C ARG A 213 -4.84 6.47 -20.84
N LYS A 214 -4.86 5.24 -20.34
CA LYS A 214 -6.09 4.50 -20.09
C LYS A 214 -6.79 5.07 -18.87
N PHE A 215 -8.11 4.98 -18.87
CA PHE A 215 -8.91 5.44 -17.72
C PHE A 215 -8.65 4.51 -16.53
N PRO A 216 -8.19 5.02 -15.39
CA PRO A 216 -7.94 4.19 -14.22
C PRO A 216 -9.25 3.71 -13.60
N GLU A 217 -9.28 2.46 -13.16
CA GLU A 217 -10.33 1.95 -12.30
C GLU A 217 -10.08 2.37 -10.86
N LEU A 218 -11.09 2.92 -10.21
CA LEU A 218 -11.06 3.28 -8.79
C LEU A 218 -12.15 2.53 -8.04
N LYS A 219 -11.78 1.95 -6.90
CA LYS A 219 -12.71 1.36 -5.95
C LYS A 219 -12.53 1.99 -4.58
N GLU A 220 -13.62 2.51 -4.05
CA GLU A 220 -13.70 2.91 -2.64
C GLU A 220 -13.99 1.68 -1.79
N LEU A 221 -13.22 1.50 -0.72
CA LEU A 221 -13.27 0.31 0.13
C LEU A 221 -13.74 0.68 1.54
N THR A 222 -14.64 -0.13 2.05
CA THR A 222 -15.22 -0.03 3.39
C THR A 222 -15.31 -1.41 4.03
N VAL A 223 -15.90 -1.49 5.19
CA VAL A 223 -16.24 -2.77 5.86
C VAL A 223 -17.42 -3.42 5.13
N THR A 224 -17.27 -4.71 4.79
CA THR A 224 -18.35 -5.49 4.14
C THR A 224 -19.36 -6.03 5.16
N GLU A 225 -20.54 -6.43 4.69
CA GLU A 225 -21.56 -7.04 5.56
C GLU A 225 -21.06 -8.37 6.20
N GLU A 226 -20.21 -9.15 5.49
CA GLU A 226 -19.60 -10.36 6.02
C GLU A 226 -18.68 -10.05 7.21
N LEU A 227 -17.85 -9.00 7.10
CA LEU A 227 -16.98 -8.56 8.18
C LEU A 227 -17.78 -8.04 9.38
N LEU A 228 -18.87 -7.32 9.13
CA LEU A 228 -19.78 -6.84 10.18
C LEU A 228 -20.45 -8.01 10.94
N GLN A 229 -20.78 -9.09 10.25
CA GLN A 229 -21.33 -10.30 10.87
C GLN A 229 -20.26 -11.10 11.62
N GLN A 230 -19.03 -11.13 11.09
CA GLN A 230 -17.90 -11.87 11.69
C GLN A 230 -17.45 -11.25 13.02
N ASP A 231 -17.33 -9.93 13.09
CA ASP A 231 -16.92 -9.23 14.30
C ASP A 231 -17.59 -7.83 14.38
N PRO A 232 -18.87 -7.78 14.82
CA PRO A 232 -19.61 -6.53 14.95
C PRO A 232 -18.96 -5.51 15.89
N LYS A 233 -18.21 -6.00 16.89
CA LYS A 233 -17.53 -5.14 17.85
C LYS A 233 -16.34 -4.43 17.24
N PHE A 234 -15.57 -5.12 16.40
CA PHE A 234 -14.40 -4.53 15.74
C PHE A 234 -14.80 -3.69 14.52
N PHE A 235 -15.64 -4.22 13.66
CA PHE A 235 -15.98 -3.57 12.39
C PHE A 235 -17.18 -2.64 12.45
N GLY A 236 -18.10 -2.83 13.39
CA GLY A 236 -19.35 -2.06 13.49
C GLY A 236 -19.18 -0.55 13.50
N PRO A 237 -18.24 0.03 14.30
CA PRO A 237 -17.99 1.47 14.31
C PRO A 237 -17.45 2.05 12.99
N LEU A 238 -16.98 1.20 12.09
CA LEU A 238 -16.44 1.58 10.78
C LEU A 238 -17.44 1.35 9.65
N ARG A 239 -18.66 0.92 9.96
CA ARG A 239 -19.72 0.72 8.99
C ARG A 239 -19.96 1.99 8.19
N ASP A 240 -20.06 1.85 6.87
CA ASP A 240 -20.40 2.93 5.93
C ASP A 240 -19.37 4.09 5.89
N LEU A 241 -18.16 3.85 6.43
CA LEU A 241 -17.06 4.81 6.33
C LEU A 241 -16.17 4.49 5.13
N PRO A 242 -15.77 5.47 4.33
CA PRO A 242 -14.76 5.29 3.28
C PRO A 242 -13.39 5.15 3.94
N LEU A 243 -12.84 3.93 3.95
CA LEU A 243 -11.60 3.62 4.66
C LEU A 243 -10.38 3.73 3.74
N HIS A 244 -10.48 3.15 2.56
CA HIS A 244 -9.37 3.06 1.61
C HIS A 244 -9.86 3.28 0.19
N ILE A 245 -8.92 3.57 -0.69
CA ILE A 245 -9.10 3.49 -2.14
C ILE A 245 -8.13 2.49 -2.73
N ALA A 246 -8.61 1.74 -3.71
CA ALA A 246 -7.78 0.92 -4.60
C ALA A 246 -7.87 1.50 -6.00
N ILE A 247 -6.75 1.57 -6.69
CA ILE A 247 -6.66 2.08 -8.06
C ILE A 247 -5.89 1.07 -8.90
N ARG A 248 -6.42 0.77 -10.10
CA ARG A 248 -5.78 -0.05 -11.12
C ARG A 248 -5.73 0.72 -12.43
N VAL A 249 -4.57 0.72 -13.07
CA VAL A 249 -4.38 1.35 -14.38
C VAL A 249 -3.44 0.48 -15.22
N GLU A 250 -3.66 0.48 -16.52
CA GLU A 250 -2.85 -0.25 -17.51
C GLU A 250 -1.96 0.73 -18.30
N ARG A 251 -0.72 0.29 -18.58
CA ARG A 251 0.22 1.00 -19.47
C ARG A 251 -0.23 0.98 -20.91
#